data_6427e0ec7584b8139afa39cb45c3041f
#
_entry.id   6427e0ec7584b8139afa39cb45c3041f
#
_cell.length_a   1.000
_cell.length_b   1.000
_cell.length_c   1.000
_cell.angle_alpha   90.00
_cell.angle_beta   90.00
_cell.angle_gamma   90.00
#
_symmetry.space_group_name_H-M   'P 1'
#
loop_
_entity.id
_entity.type
_entity.pdbx_description
1 polymer ?
#
loop_
_entity_poly.entity_id
_entity_poly.type
_entity_poly.pdbx_seq_one_letter_code
_entity_poly.pdbx_strand_id
1 'polypeptide(L)'
;IVEVLDSIRTAASEQKLPITVQITVPKLEDSFWISFLGKGYPVPNNTFRWCTDRLKIKPTTQFILDKVDAMGEAIVLIGTRLTESATRAKSIRRHEIKGKRLTKHPLNPNTYTYPPIKDLYLEEVWHILKEMPSPWGYDNQKLIQIYANATADDYECPTVITDKTQPSCGQSRFGCWVCTVVKEDKSMKALINNGNEWMAPLLKYRDEMVEGRNVSGNRYSTRRN
;
A
#
# COMPACT_ATOMS: atom_id res chain seq x y z
N ILE A 1 -8.61 -7.41 -0.94
CA ILE A 1 -9.10 -6.00 -0.91
C ILE A 1 -10.54 -5.94 -1.41
N VAL A 2 -10.87 -6.48 -2.59
CA VAL A 2 -12.24 -6.42 -3.15
C VAL A 2 -13.25 -7.02 -2.17
N GLU A 3 -13.00 -8.22 -1.66
CA GLU A 3 -13.86 -8.89 -0.67
C GLU A 3 -14.14 -8.02 0.57
N VAL A 4 -13.11 -7.35 1.11
CA VAL A 4 -13.29 -6.42 2.25
C VAL A 4 -14.14 -5.21 1.88
N LEU A 5 -13.93 -4.65 0.69
CA LEU A 5 -14.72 -3.51 0.22
C LEU A 5 -16.18 -3.89 0.01
N ASP A 6 -16.45 -5.10 -0.47
CA ASP A 6 -17.80 -5.61 -0.64
C ASP A 6 -18.48 -5.87 0.72
N SER A 7 -17.76 -6.42 1.70
CA SER A 7 -18.27 -6.56 3.07
C SER A 7 -18.62 -5.19 3.68
N ILE A 8 -17.77 -4.18 3.51
CA ILE A 8 -18.06 -2.82 3.99
C ILE A 8 -19.29 -2.24 3.30
N ARG A 9 -19.42 -2.42 1.98
CA ARG A 9 -20.58 -1.93 1.22
C ARG A 9 -21.88 -2.56 1.69
N THR A 10 -21.87 -3.87 1.90
CA THR A 10 -23.02 -4.63 2.41
C THR A 10 -23.42 -4.16 3.81
N ALA A 11 -22.47 -4.14 4.74
CA ALA A 11 -22.73 -3.70 6.12
C ALA A 11 -23.22 -2.24 6.19
N ALA A 12 -22.63 -1.35 5.37
CA ALA A 12 -23.07 0.04 5.31
C ALA A 12 -24.51 0.17 4.82
N SER A 13 -24.91 -0.62 3.82
CA SER A 13 -26.28 -0.65 3.30
C SER A 13 -27.27 -1.18 4.33
N GLU A 14 -26.97 -2.32 4.94
CA GLU A 14 -27.85 -2.98 5.93
C GLU A 14 -28.05 -2.12 7.18
N GLN A 15 -26.99 -1.47 7.66
CA GLN A 15 -27.02 -0.64 8.85
C GLN A 15 -27.37 0.83 8.55
N LYS A 16 -27.63 1.18 7.28
CA LYS A 16 -27.95 2.55 6.82
C LYS A 16 -26.88 3.57 7.23
N LEU A 17 -25.60 3.16 7.17
CA LEU A 17 -24.48 4.04 7.48
C LEU A 17 -24.16 4.96 6.30
N PRO A 18 -23.75 6.22 6.53
CA PRO A 18 -23.37 7.16 5.48
C PRO A 18 -21.96 6.85 4.95
N ILE A 19 -21.70 5.60 4.55
CA ILE A 19 -20.41 5.12 4.06
C ILE A 19 -20.52 4.82 2.58
N THR A 20 -19.67 5.43 1.79
CA THR A 20 -19.51 5.15 0.35
C THR A 20 -18.20 4.43 0.11
N VAL A 21 -18.26 3.29 -0.59
CA VAL A 21 -17.07 2.50 -0.95
C VAL A 21 -16.69 2.78 -2.40
N GLN A 22 -15.49 3.29 -2.62
CA GLN A 22 -14.98 3.62 -3.94
C GLN A 22 -13.53 3.17 -4.11
N ILE A 23 -13.20 2.64 -5.30
CA ILE A 23 -11.84 2.32 -5.70
C ILE A 23 -11.32 3.49 -6.54
N THR A 24 -10.21 4.09 -6.12
CA THR A 24 -9.52 5.10 -6.93
C THR A 24 -8.63 4.40 -7.95
N VAL A 25 -8.76 4.79 -9.20
CA VAL A 25 -7.96 4.25 -10.31
C VAL A 25 -7.20 5.38 -11.01
N PRO A 26 -5.99 5.12 -11.54
CA PRO A 26 -5.28 6.11 -12.34
C PRO A 26 -6.03 6.39 -13.63
N LYS A 27 -5.82 7.56 -14.21
CA LYS A 27 -6.24 7.83 -15.59
C LYS A 27 -5.59 6.82 -16.53
N LEU A 28 -6.27 6.46 -17.62
CA LEU A 28 -5.78 5.45 -18.56
C LEU A 28 -4.38 5.77 -19.09
N GLU A 29 -4.14 7.02 -19.45
CA GLU A 29 -2.84 7.52 -19.92
C GLU A 29 -1.72 7.48 -18.89
N ASP A 30 -2.04 7.35 -17.60
CA ASP A 30 -1.12 7.21 -16.47
C ASP A 30 -1.01 5.76 -15.96
N SER A 31 -1.72 4.82 -16.60
CA SER A 31 -1.63 3.39 -16.24
C SER A 31 -0.21 2.86 -16.40
N PHE A 32 0.10 1.76 -15.71
CA PHE A 32 1.45 1.18 -15.73
C PHE A 32 1.88 0.82 -17.17
N TRP A 33 1.03 0.10 -17.90
CA TRP A 33 1.38 -0.42 -19.22
C TRP A 33 1.49 0.67 -20.27
N ILE A 34 0.60 1.67 -20.24
CA ILE A 34 0.72 2.81 -21.17
C ILE A 34 1.96 3.63 -20.87
N SER A 35 2.29 3.83 -19.59
CA SER A 35 3.52 4.53 -19.22
C SER A 35 4.77 3.75 -19.60
N PHE A 36 4.80 2.45 -19.33
CA PHE A 36 5.97 1.59 -19.59
C PHE A 36 6.13 1.29 -21.08
N LEU A 37 5.12 0.67 -21.70
CA LEU A 37 5.21 0.24 -23.12
C LEU A 37 4.91 1.37 -24.10
N GLY A 38 3.87 2.18 -23.82
CA GLY A 38 3.43 3.20 -24.76
C GLY A 38 4.29 4.46 -24.73
N LYS A 39 4.73 4.90 -23.53
CA LYS A 39 5.55 6.12 -23.38
C LYS A 39 7.04 5.82 -23.21
N GLY A 40 7.44 4.56 -23.15
CA GLY A 40 8.84 4.16 -23.01
C GLY A 40 9.46 4.53 -21.64
N TYR A 41 8.67 4.58 -20.57
CA TYR A 41 9.22 4.86 -19.26
C TYR A 41 10.11 3.70 -18.79
N PRO A 42 11.25 3.99 -18.18
CA PRO A 42 12.10 2.93 -17.65
C PRO A 42 11.38 2.17 -16.54
N VAL A 43 11.75 0.91 -16.38
CA VAL A 43 11.28 0.07 -15.29
C VAL A 43 11.54 0.77 -13.95
N PRO A 44 10.54 0.90 -13.06
CA PRO A 44 10.70 1.58 -11.77
C PRO A 44 11.83 1.01 -10.92
N ASN A 45 12.53 1.90 -10.20
CA ASN A 45 13.58 1.52 -9.26
C ASN A 45 13.52 2.39 -7.99
N ASN A 46 14.49 2.23 -7.08
CA ASN A 46 14.50 2.95 -5.81
C ASN A 46 14.59 4.47 -5.95
N THR A 47 15.25 4.97 -6.99
CA THR A 47 15.44 6.40 -7.24
C THR A 47 14.40 7.00 -8.17
N PHE A 48 13.80 6.18 -9.05
CA PHE A 48 12.81 6.62 -10.03
C PHE A 48 11.51 5.82 -9.90
N ARG A 49 10.61 6.29 -9.02
CA ARG A 49 9.34 5.64 -8.66
C ARG A 49 8.13 6.33 -9.30
N TRP A 50 8.16 6.56 -10.59
CA TRP A 50 7.06 7.19 -11.31
C TRP A 50 5.71 6.46 -11.11
N CYS A 51 5.76 5.14 -10.91
CA CYS A 51 4.57 4.33 -10.64
C CYS A 51 3.88 4.75 -9.33
N THR A 52 4.62 5.13 -8.30
CA THR A 52 4.03 5.58 -7.03
C THR A 52 3.24 6.88 -7.22
N ASP A 53 3.80 7.83 -7.95
CA ASP A 53 3.13 9.09 -8.25
C ASP A 53 1.86 8.87 -9.09
N ARG A 54 2.00 8.18 -10.23
CA ARG A 54 0.92 8.02 -11.21
C ARG A 54 -0.20 7.08 -10.77
N LEU A 55 0.16 5.96 -10.14
CA LEU A 55 -0.82 4.91 -9.82
C LEU A 55 -1.44 5.04 -8.43
N LYS A 56 -0.81 5.81 -7.53
CA LYS A 56 -1.26 5.90 -6.12
C LYS A 56 -1.50 7.35 -5.68
N ILE A 57 -0.48 8.21 -5.78
CA ILE A 57 -0.57 9.57 -5.23
C ILE A 57 -1.58 10.40 -6.02
N LYS A 58 -1.43 10.51 -7.34
CA LYS A 58 -2.31 11.33 -8.18
C LYS A 58 -3.79 10.95 -8.07
N PRO A 59 -4.20 9.67 -8.26
CA PRO A 59 -5.62 9.32 -8.15
C PRO A 59 -6.19 9.58 -6.76
N THR A 60 -5.41 9.32 -5.69
CA THR A 60 -5.84 9.59 -4.32
C THR A 60 -5.94 11.09 -4.04
N THR A 61 -4.97 11.88 -4.50
CA THR A 61 -4.99 13.34 -4.35
C THR A 61 -6.18 13.93 -5.09
N GLN A 62 -6.43 13.51 -6.33
CA GLN A 62 -7.59 13.99 -7.10
C GLN A 62 -8.90 13.66 -6.38
N PHE A 63 -9.05 12.44 -5.87
CA PHE A 63 -10.23 12.06 -5.11
C PHE A 63 -10.44 12.96 -3.87
N ILE A 64 -9.36 13.26 -3.12
CA ILE A 64 -9.44 14.17 -1.96
C ILE A 64 -9.84 15.58 -2.39
N LEU A 65 -9.26 16.10 -3.47
CA LEU A 65 -9.60 17.43 -4.00
C LEU A 65 -11.07 17.51 -4.40
N ASP A 66 -11.57 16.52 -5.15
CA ASP A 66 -12.97 16.45 -5.56
C ASP A 66 -13.92 16.45 -4.35
N LYS A 67 -13.52 15.79 -3.24
CA LYS A 67 -14.30 15.79 -2.00
C LYS A 67 -14.23 17.15 -1.28
N VAL A 68 -13.07 17.79 -1.24
CA VAL A 68 -12.92 19.12 -0.65
C VAL A 68 -13.71 20.17 -1.46
N ASP A 69 -13.68 20.09 -2.79
CA ASP A 69 -14.44 20.99 -3.66
C ASP A 69 -15.95 20.84 -3.45
N ALA A 70 -16.41 19.63 -3.20
CA ALA A 70 -17.83 19.36 -2.95
C ALA A 70 -18.30 19.70 -1.52
N MET A 71 -17.43 19.52 -0.51
CA MET A 71 -17.81 19.57 0.91
C MET A 71 -17.13 20.70 1.71
N GLY A 72 -16.17 21.40 1.12
CA GLY A 72 -15.39 22.48 1.74
C GLY A 72 -14.15 22.01 2.49
N GLU A 73 -14.20 20.89 3.20
CA GLU A 73 -13.08 20.31 3.93
C GLU A 73 -13.14 18.78 3.96
N ALA A 74 -12.01 18.14 4.26
CA ALA A 74 -11.92 16.69 4.40
C ALA A 74 -10.98 16.26 5.54
N ILE A 75 -11.32 15.13 6.18
CA ILE A 75 -10.44 14.45 7.13
C ILE A 75 -10.09 13.09 6.55
N VAL A 76 -8.80 12.87 6.30
CA VAL A 76 -8.25 11.60 5.79
C VAL A 76 -7.82 10.73 6.96
N LEU A 77 -8.45 9.56 7.13
CA LEU A 77 -8.00 8.57 8.10
C LEU A 77 -6.91 7.69 7.49
N ILE A 78 -5.78 7.56 8.17
CA ILE A 78 -4.66 6.74 7.71
C ILE A 78 -4.14 5.82 8.81
N GLY A 79 -3.86 4.57 8.44
CA GLY A 79 -3.32 3.54 9.34
C GLY A 79 -1.81 3.65 9.54
N THR A 80 -1.26 4.85 9.78
CA THR A 80 0.17 5.05 10.02
C THR A 80 0.49 5.08 11.51
N ARG A 81 1.67 4.57 11.87
CA ARG A 81 2.15 4.47 13.25
C ARG A 81 3.52 5.13 13.42
N LEU A 82 3.78 5.66 14.62
CA LEU A 82 5.10 6.22 14.97
C LEU A 82 6.20 5.16 14.97
N THR A 83 5.85 3.93 15.31
CA THR A 83 6.76 2.79 15.40
C THR A 83 7.06 2.12 14.03
N GLU A 84 6.37 2.52 12.98
CA GLU A 84 6.49 1.90 11.65
C GLU A 84 7.85 2.17 10.98
N SER A 85 8.37 3.40 11.07
CA SER A 85 9.70 3.78 10.62
C SER A 85 10.08 5.19 11.10
N ALA A 86 11.38 5.47 11.17
CA ALA A 86 11.88 6.80 11.54
C ALA A 86 11.35 7.91 10.60
N THR A 87 11.23 7.61 9.30
CA THR A 87 10.68 8.54 8.30
C THR A 87 9.20 8.84 8.55
N ARG A 88 8.40 7.81 8.90
CA ARG A 88 6.99 7.98 9.26
C ARG A 88 6.84 8.80 10.54
N ALA A 89 7.60 8.47 11.58
CA ALA A 89 7.62 9.21 12.84
C ALA A 89 7.95 10.70 12.62
N LYS A 90 8.98 10.99 11.83
CA LYS A 90 9.37 12.36 11.48
C LYS A 90 8.26 13.09 10.72
N SER A 91 7.62 12.43 9.77
CA SER A 91 6.50 13.01 8.99
C SER A 91 5.30 13.32 9.89
N ILE A 92 4.89 12.38 10.75
CA ILE A 92 3.77 12.57 11.68
C ILE A 92 4.04 13.78 12.59
N ARG A 93 5.20 13.81 13.25
CA ARG A 93 5.58 14.90 14.18
C ARG A 93 5.67 16.26 13.49
N ARG A 94 6.14 16.31 12.24
CA ARG A 94 6.27 17.56 11.47
C ARG A 94 4.93 18.23 11.18
N HIS A 95 3.88 17.44 10.98
CA HIS A 95 2.55 17.96 10.60
C HIS A 95 1.57 17.98 11.77
N GLU A 96 2.03 17.62 12.96
CA GLU A 96 1.21 17.61 14.17
C GLU A 96 0.78 19.02 14.56
N ILE A 97 -0.50 19.18 14.90
CA ILE A 97 -1.04 20.42 15.45
C ILE A 97 -1.03 20.27 16.97
N LYS A 98 -0.28 21.13 17.66
CA LYS A 98 -0.12 21.08 19.11
C LYS A 98 -1.48 21.03 19.82
N GLY A 99 -1.65 20.02 20.69
CA GLY A 99 -2.87 19.79 21.46
C GLY A 99 -4.04 19.22 20.66
N LYS A 100 -3.85 18.83 19.40
CA LYS A 100 -4.89 18.19 18.58
C LYS A 100 -4.44 16.82 18.06
N ARG A 101 -5.39 15.92 17.88
CA ARG A 101 -5.13 14.61 17.26
C ARG A 101 -5.04 14.69 15.74
N LEU A 102 -5.57 15.75 15.15
CA LEU A 102 -5.51 16.01 13.71
C LEU A 102 -4.14 16.59 13.33
N THR A 103 -3.64 16.19 12.17
CA THR A 103 -2.46 16.78 11.53
C THR A 103 -2.88 17.50 10.25
N LYS A 104 -2.10 18.50 9.80
CA LYS A 104 -2.34 19.13 8.50
C LYS A 104 -1.96 18.18 7.37
N HIS A 105 -2.78 18.14 6.35
CA HIS A 105 -2.42 17.41 5.12
C HIS A 105 -1.31 18.18 4.38
N PRO A 106 -0.25 17.50 3.90
CA PRO A 106 0.91 18.19 3.33
C PRO A 106 0.63 18.94 2.02
N LEU A 107 -0.42 18.56 1.28
CA LEU A 107 -0.69 19.09 -0.06
C LEU A 107 -1.95 19.95 -0.17
N ASN A 108 -2.83 19.94 0.84
CA ASN A 108 -4.10 20.67 0.75
C ASN A 108 -4.43 21.33 2.09
N PRO A 109 -4.63 22.67 2.12
CA PRO A 109 -4.88 23.43 3.34
C PRO A 109 -6.24 23.09 4.01
N ASN A 110 -7.24 22.68 3.22
CA ASN A 110 -8.58 22.33 3.71
C ASN A 110 -8.71 20.82 4.00
N THR A 111 -7.59 20.12 4.10
CA THR A 111 -7.55 18.70 4.41
C THR A 111 -6.74 18.46 5.68
N TYR A 112 -7.30 17.62 6.54
CA TYR A 112 -6.65 17.16 7.75
C TYR A 112 -6.38 15.65 7.64
N THR A 113 -5.42 15.18 8.40
CA THR A 113 -5.12 13.75 8.52
C THR A 113 -5.32 13.32 9.95
N TYR A 114 -5.98 12.20 10.14
CA TYR A 114 -6.17 11.56 11.44
C TYR A 114 -5.61 10.14 11.41
N PRO A 115 -4.50 9.87 12.10
CA PRO A 115 -3.94 8.53 12.27
C PRO A 115 -4.47 7.89 13.57
N PRO A 116 -5.59 7.14 13.54
CA PRO A 116 -6.23 6.61 14.76
C PRO A 116 -5.36 5.62 15.54
N ILE A 117 -4.47 4.91 14.84
CA ILE A 117 -3.57 3.91 15.42
C ILE A 117 -2.13 4.42 15.58
N LYS A 118 -1.92 5.75 15.62
CA LYS A 118 -0.60 6.40 15.63
C LYS A 118 0.35 5.85 16.69
N ASP A 119 -0.18 5.60 17.88
CA ASP A 119 0.60 5.25 19.07
C ASP A 119 0.68 3.73 19.30
N LEU A 120 -0.01 2.92 18.49
CA LEU A 120 0.02 1.45 18.63
C LEU A 120 1.33 0.85 18.11
N TYR A 121 1.76 -0.23 18.76
CA TYR A 121 2.77 -1.13 18.24
C TYR A 121 2.16 -2.11 17.22
N LEU A 122 3.00 -2.76 16.42
CA LEU A 122 2.53 -3.70 15.41
C LEU A 122 1.81 -4.90 16.04
N GLU A 123 2.34 -5.38 17.15
CA GLU A 123 1.78 -6.49 17.94
C GLU A 123 0.36 -6.19 18.43
N GLU A 124 0.14 -4.95 18.87
CA GLU A 124 -1.18 -4.51 19.33
C GLU A 124 -2.19 -4.47 18.19
N VAL A 125 -1.76 -4.03 16.99
CA VAL A 125 -2.61 -4.07 15.80
C VAL A 125 -3.00 -5.50 15.46
N TRP A 126 -2.04 -6.44 15.46
CA TRP A 126 -2.33 -7.85 15.20
C TRP A 126 -3.18 -8.48 16.29
N HIS A 127 -2.96 -8.12 17.54
CA HIS A 127 -3.80 -8.56 18.65
C HIS A 127 -5.25 -8.11 18.47
N ILE A 128 -5.48 -6.85 18.15
CA ILE A 128 -6.82 -6.31 17.86
C ILE A 128 -7.48 -7.07 16.70
N LEU A 129 -6.75 -7.26 15.59
CA LEU A 129 -7.29 -7.97 14.41
C LEU A 129 -7.62 -9.44 14.69
N LYS A 130 -6.92 -10.06 15.63
CA LYS A 130 -7.13 -11.46 16.02
C LYS A 130 -8.31 -11.63 16.99
N GLU A 131 -8.39 -10.77 17.98
CA GLU A 131 -9.36 -10.90 19.09
C GLU A 131 -10.69 -10.21 18.80
N MET A 132 -10.70 -9.17 17.96
CA MET A 132 -11.91 -8.41 17.69
C MET A 132 -12.52 -8.77 16.32
N PRO A 133 -13.80 -9.07 16.27
CA PRO A 133 -14.48 -9.29 14.99
C PRO A 133 -14.49 -8.00 14.17
N SER A 134 -14.40 -8.14 12.86
CA SER A 134 -14.56 -7.00 11.95
C SER A 134 -15.98 -6.45 12.02
N PRO A 135 -16.16 -5.13 12.16
CA PRO A 135 -17.49 -4.53 12.23
C PRO A 135 -18.33 -4.68 10.95
N TRP A 136 -17.71 -5.06 9.84
CA TRP A 136 -18.37 -5.36 8.56
C TRP A 136 -18.44 -6.85 8.24
N GLY A 137 -18.26 -7.72 9.23
CA GLY A 137 -18.40 -9.16 9.05
C GLY A 137 -17.29 -9.84 8.24
N TYR A 138 -16.21 -9.12 7.90
CA TYR A 138 -15.06 -9.75 7.24
C TYR A 138 -14.28 -10.63 8.23
N ASP A 139 -13.91 -11.83 7.80
CA ASP A 139 -13.09 -12.72 8.60
C ASP A 139 -11.62 -12.28 8.64
N ASN A 140 -11.22 -11.67 9.76
CA ASN A 140 -9.85 -11.22 9.96
C ASN A 140 -8.82 -12.38 9.92
N GLN A 141 -9.22 -13.63 10.17
CA GLN A 141 -8.32 -14.79 10.09
C GLN A 141 -7.82 -15.00 8.66
N LYS A 142 -8.63 -14.70 7.65
CA LYS A 142 -8.18 -14.73 6.25
C LYS A 142 -7.03 -13.77 6.00
N LEU A 143 -7.09 -12.56 6.58
CA LEU A 143 -6.01 -11.57 6.46
C LEU A 143 -4.73 -12.09 7.14
N ILE A 144 -4.85 -12.63 8.34
CA ILE A 144 -3.72 -13.22 9.10
C ILE A 144 -3.07 -14.34 8.29
N GLN A 145 -3.87 -15.25 7.71
CA GLN A 145 -3.38 -16.34 6.86
C GLN A 145 -2.65 -15.82 5.61
N ILE A 146 -3.18 -14.79 4.94
CA ILE A 146 -2.52 -14.19 3.77
C ILE A 146 -1.13 -13.66 4.15
N TYR A 147 -1.00 -12.99 5.28
CA TYR A 147 0.29 -12.50 5.75
C TYR A 147 1.22 -13.64 6.17
N ALA A 148 0.74 -14.64 6.87
CA ALA A 148 1.51 -15.83 7.24
C ALA A 148 2.03 -16.57 6.00
N ASN A 149 1.17 -16.79 5.00
CA ASN A 149 1.53 -17.48 3.76
C ASN A 149 2.50 -16.68 2.86
N ALA A 150 2.57 -15.36 3.04
CA ALA A 150 3.47 -14.50 2.28
C ALA A 150 4.81 -14.24 2.99
N THR A 151 5.02 -14.82 4.16
CA THR A 151 6.27 -14.72 4.91
C THR A 151 7.21 -15.85 4.48
N ALA A 152 8.43 -15.51 4.06
CA ALA A 152 9.37 -16.47 3.47
C ALA A 152 10.11 -17.34 4.51
N ASP A 153 10.12 -16.94 5.76
CA ASP A 153 10.82 -17.66 6.85
C ASP A 153 9.79 -18.13 7.89
N ASP A 154 9.86 -19.40 8.26
CA ASP A 154 8.96 -20.06 9.22
C ASP A 154 8.93 -19.39 10.62
N TYR A 155 9.85 -18.47 10.89
CA TYR A 155 10.01 -17.79 12.17
C TYR A 155 9.45 -16.35 12.20
N GLU A 156 9.05 -15.78 11.06
CA GLU A 156 8.47 -14.45 11.00
C GLU A 156 6.94 -14.47 10.91
N CYS A 157 6.28 -15.25 11.75
CA CYS A 157 4.85 -15.12 11.94
C CYS A 157 4.52 -13.68 12.36
N PRO A 158 3.58 -12.99 11.72
CA PRO A 158 3.19 -11.63 12.11
C PRO A 158 2.70 -11.53 13.56
N THR A 159 2.48 -12.66 14.21
CA THR A 159 2.07 -12.75 15.62
C THR A 159 3.23 -12.97 16.59
N VAL A 160 4.47 -13.22 16.11
CA VAL A 160 5.63 -13.48 16.98
C VAL A 160 6.81 -12.63 16.48
N ILE A 161 6.91 -11.41 17.00
CA ILE A 161 8.11 -10.58 16.81
C ILE A 161 9.02 -10.85 18.01
N THR A 162 10.05 -11.66 17.78
CA THR A 162 11.05 -12.00 18.79
C THR A 162 12.22 -11.01 18.85
N ASP A 163 12.41 -10.18 17.84
CA ASP A 163 13.52 -9.24 17.77
C ASP A 163 13.05 -7.82 17.42
N LYS A 164 13.22 -6.89 18.37
CA LYS A 164 12.88 -5.46 18.23
C LYS A 164 13.80 -4.71 17.26
N THR A 165 14.88 -5.31 16.81
CA THR A 165 15.86 -4.70 15.90
C THR A 165 15.59 -4.99 14.43
N GLN A 166 14.71 -5.96 14.11
CA GLN A 166 14.35 -6.26 12.73
C GLN A 166 13.24 -5.33 12.23
N PRO A 167 13.32 -4.86 10.98
CA PRO A 167 12.22 -4.10 10.41
C PRO A 167 10.97 -4.97 10.36
N SER A 168 9.96 -4.58 11.13
CA SER A 168 8.63 -5.18 11.12
C SER A 168 8.16 -5.53 9.72
N CYS A 169 7.45 -6.64 9.51
CA CYS A 169 6.74 -7.16 8.32
C CYS A 169 6.86 -6.36 6.98
N GLY A 170 7.77 -5.42 6.92
CA GLY A 170 7.97 -4.48 5.80
C GLY A 170 8.47 -5.16 4.53
N GLN A 171 8.71 -6.46 4.54
CA GLN A 171 9.10 -7.23 3.37
C GLN A 171 7.92 -7.91 2.68
N SER A 172 6.80 -8.15 3.38
CA SER A 172 5.57 -8.64 2.76
C SER A 172 4.89 -7.50 2.02
N ARG A 173 4.91 -7.54 0.69
CA ARG A 173 4.34 -6.50 -0.17
C ARG A 173 3.19 -7.05 -0.98
N PHE A 174 2.00 -6.60 -0.64
CA PHE A 174 0.80 -6.90 -1.41
C PHE A 174 0.42 -5.73 -2.32
N GLY A 175 -0.03 -6.04 -3.52
CA GLY A 175 -0.71 -5.10 -4.39
C GLY A 175 -0.05 -4.76 -5.73
N CYS A 176 1.26 -4.86 -5.89
CA CYS A 176 1.91 -4.61 -7.17
C CYS A 176 2.79 -5.80 -7.55
N TRP A 177 2.19 -6.84 -8.17
CA TRP A 177 2.94 -8.01 -8.65
C TRP A 177 4.09 -7.62 -9.61
N VAL A 178 3.94 -6.53 -10.33
CA VAL A 178 4.91 -5.96 -11.27
C VAL A 178 5.93 -5.03 -10.58
N CYS A 179 6.04 -5.05 -9.25
CA CYS A 179 6.91 -4.14 -8.53
C CYS A 179 8.40 -4.49 -8.69
N THR A 180 9.11 -3.67 -9.43
CA THR A 180 10.55 -3.81 -9.69
C THR A 180 11.43 -2.94 -8.79
N VAL A 181 10.83 -2.20 -7.85
CA VAL A 181 11.55 -1.38 -6.86
C VAL A 181 12.35 -2.24 -5.89
N VAL A 182 11.82 -3.40 -5.51
CA VAL A 182 12.54 -4.39 -4.71
C VAL A 182 13.31 -5.34 -5.63
N LYS A 183 14.49 -5.79 -5.20
CA LYS A 183 15.31 -6.72 -5.98
C LYS A 183 14.60 -8.07 -6.16
N GLU A 184 13.95 -8.54 -5.11
CA GLU A 184 13.27 -9.83 -5.04
C GLU A 184 11.89 -9.65 -4.42
N ASP A 185 10.88 -10.33 -4.93
CA ASP A 185 9.55 -10.39 -4.32
C ASP A 185 9.42 -11.66 -3.48
N LYS A 186 9.87 -11.57 -2.24
CA LYS A 186 9.82 -12.68 -1.28
C LYS A 186 8.40 -13.15 -1.00
N SER A 187 7.46 -12.19 -0.91
CA SER A 187 6.04 -12.52 -0.63
C SER A 187 5.42 -13.35 -1.75
N MET A 188 5.68 -12.99 -3.02
CA MET A 188 5.16 -13.76 -4.15
C MET A 188 5.81 -15.15 -4.21
N LYS A 189 7.12 -15.27 -3.94
CA LYS A 189 7.79 -16.57 -3.85
C LYS A 189 7.18 -17.45 -2.76
N ALA A 190 6.94 -16.89 -1.58
CA ALA A 190 6.32 -17.62 -0.48
C ALA A 190 4.89 -18.08 -0.84
N LEU A 191 4.08 -17.20 -1.45
CA LEU A 191 2.74 -17.56 -1.92
C LEU A 191 2.77 -18.71 -2.95
N ILE A 192 3.72 -18.70 -3.89
CA ILE A 192 3.89 -19.78 -4.87
C ILE A 192 4.23 -21.10 -4.16
N ASN A 193 5.19 -21.07 -3.25
CA ASN A 193 5.59 -22.25 -2.47
C ASN A 193 4.46 -22.80 -1.59
N ASN A 194 3.54 -21.94 -1.17
CA ASN A 194 2.36 -22.29 -0.39
C ASN A 194 1.11 -22.60 -1.25
N GLY A 195 1.30 -23.00 -2.52
CA GLY A 195 0.26 -23.56 -3.38
C GLY A 195 -0.36 -22.58 -4.39
N ASN A 196 0.14 -21.34 -4.50
CA ASN A 196 -0.33 -20.40 -5.51
C ASN A 196 0.52 -20.46 -6.79
N GLU A 197 0.73 -21.64 -7.35
CA GLU A 197 1.61 -21.91 -8.51
C GLU A 197 1.26 -21.06 -9.75
N TRP A 198 -0.01 -20.67 -9.92
CA TRP A 198 -0.47 -19.81 -11.01
C TRP A 198 0.23 -18.44 -11.03
N MET A 199 0.84 -18.02 -9.92
CA MET A 199 1.61 -16.77 -9.83
C MET A 199 3.03 -16.88 -10.40
N ALA A 200 3.54 -18.08 -10.64
CA ALA A 200 4.92 -18.31 -11.10
C ALA A 200 5.26 -17.58 -12.43
N PRO A 201 4.39 -17.58 -13.47
CA PRO A 201 4.64 -16.79 -14.68
C PRO A 201 4.73 -15.28 -14.43
N LEU A 202 3.95 -14.76 -13.49
CA LEU A 202 3.97 -13.33 -13.12
C LEU A 202 5.29 -12.96 -12.43
N LEU A 203 5.77 -13.81 -11.52
CA LEU A 203 7.06 -13.63 -10.86
C LEU A 203 8.20 -13.66 -11.87
N LYS A 204 8.21 -14.64 -12.77
CA LYS A 204 9.20 -14.76 -13.83
C LYS A 204 9.25 -13.49 -14.68
N TYR A 205 8.13 -13.02 -15.17
CA TYR A 205 8.05 -11.81 -15.98
C TYR A 205 8.54 -10.57 -15.22
N ARG A 206 8.18 -10.44 -13.95
CA ARG A 206 8.67 -9.37 -13.07
C ARG A 206 10.19 -9.41 -12.92
N ASP A 207 10.76 -10.58 -12.73
CA ASP A 207 12.22 -10.77 -12.55
C ASP A 207 12.97 -10.47 -13.86
N GLU A 208 12.45 -10.87 -15.00
CA GLU A 208 12.96 -10.51 -16.33
C GLU A 208 12.99 -8.97 -16.54
N MET A 209 11.98 -8.25 -16.08
CA MET A 209 12.00 -6.78 -16.12
C MET A 209 13.09 -6.18 -15.24
N VAL A 210 13.38 -6.78 -14.07
CA VAL A 210 14.46 -6.31 -13.18
C VAL A 210 15.83 -6.56 -13.80
N GLU A 211 16.04 -7.72 -14.38
CA GLU A 211 17.28 -8.11 -15.04
C GLU A 211 17.52 -7.24 -16.29
N GLY A 212 16.51 -7.16 -17.17
CA GLY A 212 16.56 -6.38 -18.40
C GLY A 212 16.84 -4.89 -18.19
N ARG A 213 16.42 -4.33 -17.05
CA ARG A 213 16.69 -2.95 -16.67
C ARG A 213 18.19 -2.63 -16.62
N ASN A 214 19.01 -3.59 -16.24
CA ASN A 214 20.44 -3.41 -16.01
C ASN A 214 21.30 -3.72 -17.24
N VAL A 215 20.72 -4.24 -18.30
CA VAL A 215 21.41 -4.55 -19.56
C VAL A 215 21.58 -3.25 -20.35
N SER A 216 22.83 -2.88 -20.65
CA SER A 216 23.16 -1.61 -21.34
C SER A 216 22.52 -1.49 -22.72
N GLY A 217 22.40 -2.60 -23.47
CA GLY A 217 21.77 -2.65 -24.79
C GLY A 217 20.24 -2.42 -24.79
N ASN A 218 19.58 -2.54 -23.62
CA ASN A 218 18.14 -2.31 -23.50
C ASN A 218 17.78 -0.85 -23.20
N ARG A 219 18.78 0.03 -23.11
CA ARG A 219 18.56 1.46 -22.84
C ARG A 219 18.80 2.27 -24.09
N TYR A 220 17.74 2.56 -24.83
CA TYR A 220 17.82 3.57 -25.87
C TYR A 220 17.84 4.96 -25.25
N SER A 221 18.93 5.70 -25.43
CA SER A 221 18.98 7.12 -25.11
C SER A 221 18.18 7.87 -26.17
N THR A 222 16.93 8.13 -25.91
CA THR A 222 16.17 9.12 -26.68
C THR A 222 16.54 10.52 -26.17
N ARG A 223 17.82 10.93 -26.37
CA ARG A 223 18.12 12.35 -26.39
C ARG A 223 17.46 12.88 -27.68
N ARG A 224 16.31 13.48 -27.55
CA ARG A 224 15.81 14.41 -28.56
C ARG A 224 16.79 15.58 -28.56
N ASN A 225 17.57 15.73 -29.64
CA ASN A 225 18.25 16.96 -29.97
C ASN A 225 17.23 18.08 -30.13
#